data_6f6e2c395e98131b9aaffec2bace2e71
#
_entry.id   6f6e2c395e98131b9aaffec2bace2e71
#
_cell.length_a   1.000
_cell.length_b   1.000
_cell.length_c   1.000
_cell.angle_alpha   90.00
_cell.angle_beta   90.00
_cell.angle_gamma   90.00
#
_symmetry.space_group_name_H-M   'P 1'
#
loop_
_entity.id
_entity.type
_entity.pdbx_description
1 polymer ?
#
loop_
_entity_poly.entity_id
_entity_poly.type
_entity_poly.pdbx_seq_one_letter_code
_entity_poly.pdbx_strand_id
1 'polypeptide(L)'
;MSDTKVYLLDGGTLVIDGFHAFWNRGPGGELRFPCYSVVVEHKDGRYMFDTGYDFDHVMRVLPFEKPIQDKAQTIPGQLAAIGLKTSDINYVINSHYHFDHCGGNKHLHEACTICHAKELEQSANCQPFEHLGYSDLTFSPDIMKQKNVQLPPDPALDMYTPKFQTLTGDQEIAKGVWLFETPGHTAGHYSMMVELKNRRPMLFTADACYSKKNMDMMCISSFHLDPVGSLNSMKRLKALAEKHDAELFYSHDLESFKGYQTGANYYS
;
A
#
# COMPACT_ATOMS: atom_id res chain seq x y z
N MET A 1 -7.83 -23.75 10.54
CA MET A 1 -7.20 -22.49 10.05
C MET A 1 -5.72 -22.75 9.99
N SER A 2 -5.04 -22.32 8.95
CA SER A 2 -3.58 -22.48 8.78
C SER A 2 -2.84 -21.61 9.81
N ASP A 3 -1.58 -21.95 10.12
CA ASP A 3 -0.71 -21.15 10.97
C ASP A 3 -0.23 -19.89 10.19
N THR A 4 -1.20 -19.07 9.74
CA THR A 4 -0.93 -17.83 9.02
C THR A 4 -0.27 -16.83 9.96
N LYS A 5 0.80 -16.18 9.49
CA LYS A 5 1.49 -15.11 10.21
C LYS A 5 1.44 -13.82 9.40
N VAL A 6 1.27 -12.71 10.10
CA VAL A 6 1.26 -11.38 9.49
C VAL A 6 2.35 -10.54 10.14
N TYR A 7 3.27 -10.03 9.32
CA TYR A 7 4.33 -9.11 9.73
C TYR A 7 4.02 -7.72 9.18
N LEU A 8 4.16 -6.70 10.01
CA LEU A 8 4.15 -5.31 9.57
C LEU A 8 5.59 -4.81 9.50
N LEU A 9 5.96 -4.26 8.37
CA LEU A 9 7.32 -3.86 8.05
C LEU A 9 7.38 -2.33 7.93
N ASP A 10 8.16 -1.69 8.81
CA ASP A 10 8.36 -0.24 8.82
C ASP A 10 9.17 0.21 7.59
N GLY A 11 8.55 0.92 6.67
CA GLY A 11 9.12 1.44 5.43
C GLY A 11 9.62 2.89 5.52
N GLY A 12 9.62 3.48 6.72
CA GLY A 12 9.97 4.87 6.91
C GLY A 12 8.77 5.82 6.92
N THR A 13 9.05 7.11 6.77
CA THR A 13 8.01 8.14 6.90
C THR A 13 8.12 9.22 5.84
N LEU A 14 6.98 9.83 5.51
CA LEU A 14 6.84 10.99 4.64
C LEU A 14 6.09 12.11 5.37
N VAL A 15 5.97 13.27 4.72
CA VAL A 15 5.23 14.44 5.24
C VAL A 15 4.24 14.92 4.19
N ILE A 16 3.01 15.20 4.64
CA ILE A 16 2.01 15.94 3.84
C ILE A 16 1.49 17.12 4.65
N ASP A 17 0.79 18.05 4.00
CA ASP A 17 0.04 19.08 4.72
C ASP A 17 -1.23 18.49 5.34
N GLY A 18 -1.58 18.89 6.56
CA GLY A 18 -2.77 18.41 7.25
C GLY A 18 -4.08 18.68 6.51
N PHE A 19 -4.15 19.74 5.66
CA PHE A 19 -5.29 19.92 4.76
C PHE A 19 -5.42 18.82 3.71
N HIS A 20 -4.31 18.23 3.30
CA HIS A 20 -4.33 17.08 2.38
C HIS A 20 -4.73 15.79 3.08
N ALA A 21 -4.27 15.59 4.32
CA ALA A 21 -4.66 14.42 5.10
C ALA A 21 -6.16 14.43 5.48
N PHE A 22 -6.72 15.62 5.72
CA PHE A 22 -8.13 15.83 6.13
C PHE A 22 -8.77 16.87 5.22
N TRP A 23 -9.25 16.45 4.07
CA TRP A 23 -9.76 17.31 3.01
C TRP A 23 -10.76 18.35 3.53
N ASN A 24 -10.42 19.63 3.37
CA ASN A 24 -11.21 20.80 3.81
C ASN A 24 -11.51 20.86 5.33
N ARG A 25 -10.90 20.02 6.16
CA ARG A 25 -11.20 19.91 7.59
C ARG A 25 -9.96 19.80 8.48
N GLY A 26 -8.78 19.66 7.88
CA GLY A 26 -7.54 19.53 8.63
C GLY A 26 -7.00 20.87 9.14
N PRO A 27 -6.14 20.84 10.15
CA PRO A 27 -5.24 21.95 10.41
C PRO A 27 -4.22 22.06 9.29
N GLY A 28 -3.84 23.26 8.90
CA GLY A 28 -2.67 23.45 8.04
C GLY A 28 -1.38 23.04 8.76
N GLY A 29 -0.33 22.79 7.97
CA GLY A 29 1.00 22.46 8.47
C GLY A 29 1.37 21.00 8.29
N GLU A 30 2.64 20.72 8.56
CA GLU A 30 3.24 19.40 8.28
C GLU A 30 2.67 18.31 9.18
N LEU A 31 2.24 17.22 8.55
CA LEU A 31 1.84 15.98 9.19
C LEU A 31 2.76 14.87 8.70
N ARG A 32 3.55 14.29 9.60
CA ARG A 32 4.37 13.12 9.28
C ARG A 32 3.54 11.85 9.41
N PHE A 33 3.69 10.96 8.44
CA PHE A 33 2.96 9.70 8.38
C PHE A 33 3.88 8.52 8.05
N PRO A 34 3.57 7.32 8.55
CA PRO A 34 4.35 6.11 8.23
C PRO A 34 3.98 5.59 6.85
N CYS A 35 4.95 4.94 6.19
CA CYS A 35 4.71 4.03 5.08
C CYS A 35 5.14 2.64 5.53
N TYR A 36 4.24 1.67 5.49
CA TYR A 36 4.56 0.31 5.91
C TYR A 36 4.03 -0.71 4.90
N SER A 37 4.65 -1.87 4.92
CA SER A 37 4.26 -3.02 4.12
C SER A 37 3.80 -4.16 5.01
N VAL A 38 3.03 -5.09 4.46
CA VAL A 38 2.53 -6.25 5.19
C VAL A 38 2.98 -7.53 4.50
N VAL A 39 3.64 -8.43 5.23
CA VAL A 39 3.92 -9.78 4.74
C VAL A 39 2.98 -10.77 5.39
N VAL A 40 2.27 -11.53 4.57
CA VAL A 40 1.40 -12.64 5.01
C VAL A 40 2.11 -13.96 4.64
N GLU A 41 2.62 -14.67 5.64
CA GLU A 41 3.07 -16.06 5.48
C GLU A 41 1.86 -16.98 5.58
N HIS A 42 1.47 -17.57 4.46
CA HIS A 42 0.36 -18.50 4.35
C HIS A 42 0.83 -19.84 3.78
N LYS A 43 0.12 -20.94 4.04
CA LYS A 43 0.47 -22.27 3.50
C LYS A 43 0.53 -22.33 1.96
N ASP A 44 -0.22 -21.44 1.30
CA ASP A 44 -0.32 -21.40 -0.17
C ASP A 44 0.65 -20.39 -0.81
N GLY A 45 1.51 -19.73 -0.01
CA GLY A 45 2.52 -18.77 -0.46
C GLY A 45 2.73 -17.62 0.47
N ARG A 46 3.72 -16.77 0.13
CA ARG A 46 3.99 -15.50 0.82
C ARG A 46 3.50 -14.35 -0.02
N TYR A 47 2.64 -13.56 0.57
CA TYR A 47 2.01 -12.39 -0.03
C TYR A 47 2.57 -11.13 0.62
N MET A 48 2.92 -10.15 -0.17
CA MET A 48 3.33 -8.84 0.32
C MET A 48 2.32 -7.80 -0.13
N PHE A 49 1.63 -7.16 0.82
CA PHE A 49 0.67 -6.10 0.57
C PHE A 49 1.36 -4.75 0.72
N ASP A 50 1.42 -4.02 -0.37
CA ASP A 50 2.18 -2.80 -0.61
C ASP A 50 3.70 -2.93 -0.32
N THR A 51 4.48 -2.02 -0.86
CA THR A 51 5.95 -2.10 -0.81
C THR A 51 6.60 -0.78 -0.40
N GLY A 52 5.82 0.15 0.15
CA GLY A 52 6.33 1.44 0.56
C GLY A 52 6.84 2.31 -0.60
N TYR A 53 7.68 3.28 -0.30
CA TYR A 53 8.25 4.21 -1.28
C TYR A 53 9.73 3.92 -1.56
N ASP A 54 10.19 4.43 -2.70
CA ASP A 54 11.61 4.50 -3.05
C ASP A 54 12.19 5.86 -2.64
N PHE A 55 13.19 5.85 -1.77
CA PHE A 55 13.79 7.07 -1.21
C PHE A 55 14.36 7.99 -2.30
N ASP A 56 15.11 7.43 -3.25
CA ASP A 56 15.76 8.23 -4.30
C ASP A 56 14.74 8.84 -5.25
N HIS A 57 13.65 8.11 -5.53
CA HIS A 57 12.54 8.64 -6.30
C HIS A 57 11.89 9.83 -5.60
N VAL A 58 11.52 9.68 -4.33
CA VAL A 58 10.88 10.78 -3.57
C VAL A 58 11.81 11.98 -3.47
N MET A 59 13.09 11.79 -3.20
CA MET A 59 14.07 12.89 -3.17
C MET A 59 14.20 13.61 -4.50
N ARG A 60 14.01 12.93 -5.61
CA ARG A 60 14.09 13.52 -6.95
C ARG A 60 12.82 14.24 -7.37
N VAL A 61 11.65 13.67 -7.10
CA VAL A 61 10.36 14.13 -7.67
C VAL A 61 9.49 14.86 -6.64
N LEU A 62 9.53 14.44 -5.38
CA LEU A 62 8.68 14.93 -4.29
C LEU A 62 9.52 15.29 -3.04
N PRO A 63 10.64 16.03 -3.15
CA PRO A 63 11.54 16.29 -2.01
C PRO A 63 10.85 17.07 -0.88
N PHE A 64 9.74 17.74 -1.17
CA PHE A 64 8.92 18.45 -0.18
C PHE A 64 8.18 17.51 0.78
N GLU A 65 8.06 16.21 0.47
CA GLU A 65 7.53 15.18 1.37
C GLU A 65 8.54 14.70 2.41
N LYS A 66 9.76 15.23 2.40
CA LYS A 66 10.79 15.06 3.43
C LYS A 66 10.95 13.59 3.87
N PRO A 67 11.30 12.68 2.96
CA PRO A 67 11.41 11.25 3.26
C PRO A 67 12.44 10.99 4.35
N ILE A 68 12.09 10.08 5.26
CA ILE A 68 13.02 9.51 6.25
C ILE A 68 12.93 7.98 6.11
N GLN A 69 13.99 7.40 5.57
CA GLN A 69 14.10 5.96 5.37
C GLN A 69 15.58 5.57 5.50
N ASP A 70 15.90 4.61 6.33
CA ASP A 70 17.22 4.03 6.37
C ASP A 70 17.29 2.73 5.54
N LYS A 71 18.50 2.16 5.45
CA LYS A 71 18.71 0.94 4.66
C LYS A 71 17.93 -0.26 5.21
N ALA A 72 17.67 -0.32 6.51
CA ALA A 72 16.89 -1.41 7.10
C ALA A 72 15.39 -1.29 6.77
N GLN A 73 14.93 -0.10 6.44
CA GLN A 73 13.55 0.21 6.07
C GLN A 73 13.25 0.03 4.56
N THR A 74 14.26 -0.28 3.75
CA THR A 74 14.03 -0.69 2.35
C THR A 74 13.45 -2.11 2.30
N ILE A 75 12.75 -2.49 1.22
CA ILE A 75 12.17 -3.84 1.10
C ILE A 75 13.19 -4.97 1.35
N PRO A 76 14.40 -4.96 0.77
CA PRO A 76 15.39 -5.98 1.10
C PRO A 76 15.81 -5.98 2.58
N GLY A 77 15.95 -4.80 3.19
CA GLY A 77 16.31 -4.66 4.60
C GLY A 77 15.21 -5.18 5.53
N GLN A 78 13.97 -4.81 5.28
CA GLN A 78 12.81 -5.26 6.05
C GLN A 78 12.61 -6.78 5.98
N LEU A 79 12.71 -7.37 4.78
CA LEU A 79 12.60 -8.82 4.61
C LEU A 79 13.73 -9.56 5.32
N ALA A 80 14.97 -9.04 5.23
CA ALA A 80 16.11 -9.61 5.96
C ALA A 80 15.89 -9.60 7.49
N ALA A 81 15.26 -8.56 8.03
CA ALA A 81 14.95 -8.46 9.47
C ALA A 81 13.99 -9.55 9.97
N ILE A 82 13.16 -10.10 9.09
CA ILE A 82 12.24 -11.23 9.39
C ILE A 82 12.77 -12.57 8.86
N GLY A 83 14.03 -12.63 8.42
CA GLY A 83 14.68 -13.86 7.94
C GLY A 83 14.29 -14.28 6.53
N LEU A 84 13.72 -13.38 5.72
CA LEU A 84 13.33 -13.62 4.34
C LEU A 84 14.23 -12.89 3.35
N LYS A 85 14.24 -13.37 2.12
CA LYS A 85 14.83 -12.71 0.95
C LYS A 85 13.70 -12.20 0.04
N THR A 86 14.03 -11.31 -0.87
CA THR A 86 13.08 -10.82 -1.89
C THR A 86 12.55 -11.96 -2.78
N SER A 87 13.37 -12.96 -3.09
CA SER A 87 12.98 -14.16 -3.84
C SER A 87 12.01 -15.10 -3.09
N ASP A 88 11.84 -14.92 -1.78
CA ASP A 88 10.91 -15.74 -1.00
C ASP A 88 9.46 -15.23 -1.10
N ILE A 89 9.23 -14.04 -1.64
CA ILE A 89 7.90 -13.47 -1.86
C ILE A 89 7.33 -14.00 -3.18
N ASN A 90 6.18 -14.65 -3.09
CA ASN A 90 5.52 -15.24 -4.27
C ASN A 90 4.60 -14.23 -4.97
N TYR A 91 3.95 -13.37 -4.19
CA TYR A 91 2.96 -12.41 -4.68
C TYR A 91 3.16 -11.05 -4.06
N VAL A 92 3.14 -10.00 -4.88
CA VAL A 92 3.00 -8.61 -4.44
C VAL A 92 1.56 -8.19 -4.72
N ILE A 93 0.87 -7.73 -3.71
CA ILE A 93 -0.47 -7.17 -3.85
C ILE A 93 -0.32 -5.66 -3.69
N ASN A 94 -0.58 -4.89 -4.72
CA ASN A 94 -0.65 -3.44 -4.56
C ASN A 94 -2.10 -3.03 -4.33
N SER A 95 -2.33 -2.34 -3.21
CA SER A 95 -3.62 -1.72 -2.92
C SER A 95 -4.00 -0.77 -4.05
N HIS A 96 -3.02 0.00 -4.50
CA HIS A 96 -3.05 0.89 -5.64
C HIS A 96 -1.60 1.24 -6.07
N TYR A 97 -1.43 2.04 -7.12
CA TYR A 97 -0.12 2.34 -7.69
C TYR A 97 0.41 3.75 -7.41
N HIS A 98 0.05 4.36 -6.27
CA HIS A 98 0.78 5.53 -5.83
C HIS A 98 2.19 5.14 -5.36
N PHE A 99 3.12 6.07 -5.50
CA PHE A 99 4.56 5.85 -5.34
C PHE A 99 4.94 5.32 -3.96
N ASP A 100 4.16 5.61 -2.94
CA ASP A 100 4.39 5.21 -1.54
C ASP A 100 3.77 3.86 -1.16
N HIS A 101 3.09 3.20 -2.11
CA HIS A 101 2.55 1.84 -1.97
C HIS A 101 3.26 0.81 -2.84
N CYS A 102 4.05 1.26 -3.79
CA CYS A 102 4.58 0.38 -4.83
C CYS A 102 6.05 0.67 -5.17
N GLY A 103 6.69 1.64 -4.50
CA GLY A 103 8.06 2.04 -4.76
C GLY A 103 9.10 0.93 -4.57
N GLY A 104 8.83 -0.06 -3.73
CA GLY A 104 9.70 -1.22 -3.52
C GLY A 104 9.47 -2.39 -4.48
N ASN A 105 8.47 -2.34 -5.37
CA ASN A 105 8.18 -3.44 -6.31
C ASN A 105 9.40 -3.86 -7.13
N LYS A 106 10.25 -2.92 -7.49
CA LYS A 106 11.49 -3.16 -8.25
C LYS A 106 12.43 -4.18 -7.63
N HIS A 107 12.33 -4.44 -6.34
CA HIS A 107 13.14 -5.42 -5.62
C HIS A 107 12.56 -6.84 -5.63
N LEU A 108 11.37 -7.03 -6.18
CA LEU A 108 10.58 -8.27 -6.09
C LEU A 108 10.39 -8.90 -7.47
N HIS A 109 11.50 -9.11 -8.20
CA HIS A 109 11.54 -9.52 -9.61
C HIS A 109 10.85 -10.85 -9.90
N GLU A 110 10.82 -11.76 -8.93
CA GLU A 110 10.29 -13.10 -9.10
C GLU A 110 8.81 -13.21 -8.73
N ALA A 111 8.30 -12.24 -7.99
CA ALA A 111 6.93 -12.23 -7.52
C ALA A 111 5.93 -11.92 -8.65
N CYS A 112 4.74 -12.52 -8.56
CA CYS A 112 3.59 -12.12 -9.37
C CYS A 112 2.88 -10.93 -8.73
N THR A 113 2.69 -9.84 -9.48
CA THR A 113 1.98 -8.66 -8.98
C THR A 113 0.48 -8.82 -9.16
N ILE A 114 -0.26 -8.74 -8.07
CA ILE A 114 -1.73 -8.75 -8.04
C ILE A 114 -2.22 -7.31 -7.87
N CYS A 115 -3.10 -6.86 -8.74
CA CYS A 115 -3.71 -5.54 -8.66
C CYS A 115 -5.14 -5.57 -9.24
N HIS A 116 -5.88 -4.51 -8.98
CA HIS A 116 -7.17 -4.32 -9.65
C HIS A 116 -6.98 -3.95 -11.12
N ALA A 117 -7.81 -4.50 -12.02
CA ALA A 117 -7.70 -4.22 -13.46
C ALA A 117 -7.79 -2.72 -13.79
N LYS A 118 -8.71 -1.99 -13.13
CA LYS A 118 -8.86 -0.54 -13.30
C LYS A 118 -7.66 0.24 -12.78
N GLU A 119 -6.95 -0.27 -11.77
CA GLU A 119 -5.76 0.38 -11.24
C GLU A 119 -4.62 0.35 -12.24
N LEU A 120 -4.42 -0.79 -12.88
CA LEU A 120 -3.42 -0.93 -13.93
C LEU A 120 -3.73 0.00 -15.13
N GLU A 121 -5.00 0.11 -15.51
CA GLU A 121 -5.46 1.02 -16.56
C GLU A 121 -5.23 2.50 -16.18
N GLN A 122 -5.64 2.90 -14.96
CA GLN A 122 -5.47 4.27 -14.46
C GLN A 122 -4.00 4.66 -14.33
N SER A 123 -3.15 3.78 -13.82
CA SER A 123 -1.73 4.06 -13.69
C SER A 123 -1.04 4.37 -15.03
N ALA A 124 -1.51 3.77 -16.11
CA ALA A 124 -1.04 4.06 -17.47
C ALA A 124 -1.60 5.38 -18.03
N ASN A 125 -2.81 5.78 -17.62
CA ASN A 125 -3.56 6.92 -18.16
C ASN A 125 -4.14 7.80 -17.03
N CYS A 126 -3.34 8.14 -16.02
CA CYS A 126 -3.80 8.93 -14.89
C CYS A 126 -4.21 10.36 -15.31
N GLN A 127 -5.12 10.94 -14.53
CA GLN A 127 -5.52 12.32 -14.74
C GLN A 127 -4.36 13.28 -14.42
N PRO A 128 -4.32 14.48 -15.03
CA PRO A 128 -3.23 15.43 -14.79
C PRO A 128 -3.00 15.79 -13.32
N PHE A 129 -4.05 15.83 -12.51
CA PHE A 129 -3.94 16.14 -11.06
C PHE A 129 -3.43 14.96 -10.22
N GLU A 130 -3.43 13.73 -10.76
CA GLU A 130 -2.91 12.53 -10.09
C GLU A 130 -1.44 12.24 -10.44
N HIS A 131 -0.87 13.02 -11.36
CA HIS A 131 0.43 12.71 -11.98
C HIS A 131 1.56 12.52 -10.96
N LEU A 132 1.57 13.27 -9.85
CA LEU A 132 2.58 13.10 -8.81
C LEU A 132 2.43 11.79 -8.03
N GLY A 133 1.20 11.35 -7.79
CA GLY A 133 0.93 10.07 -7.12
C GLY A 133 1.43 8.88 -7.94
N TYR A 134 1.18 8.88 -9.25
CA TYR A 134 1.62 7.84 -10.18
C TYR A 134 2.99 8.13 -10.79
N SER A 135 3.83 8.89 -10.12
CA SER A 135 5.12 9.29 -10.68
C SER A 135 6.07 8.10 -10.81
N ASP A 136 6.44 7.83 -12.03
CA ASP A 136 7.61 7.12 -12.54
C ASP A 136 7.87 5.68 -12.15
N LEU A 137 7.38 5.17 -11.05
CA LEU A 137 7.75 3.87 -10.55
C LEU A 137 6.67 2.83 -10.70
N THR A 138 5.78 3.03 -11.60
CA THR A 138 4.85 1.97 -11.96
C THR A 138 5.55 0.94 -12.84
N PHE A 139 6.66 0.45 -12.52
CA PHE A 139 7.03 -0.91 -12.32
C PHE A 139 6.91 -1.83 -13.50
N SER A 140 6.28 -1.40 -14.57
CA SER A 140 6.35 -2.03 -15.86
C SER A 140 7.15 -1.12 -16.77
N PRO A 141 8.26 -1.59 -17.36
CA PRO A 141 8.96 -0.85 -18.42
C PRO A 141 8.02 -0.39 -19.54
N ASP A 142 6.94 -1.14 -19.79
CA ASP A 142 5.96 -0.79 -20.81
C ASP A 142 5.06 0.37 -20.39
N ILE A 143 4.59 0.40 -19.15
CA ILE A 143 3.84 1.55 -18.61
C ILE A 143 4.73 2.80 -18.60
N MET A 144 5.99 2.66 -18.26
CA MET A 144 6.94 3.77 -18.22
C MET A 144 7.26 4.29 -19.61
N LYS A 145 7.39 3.42 -20.61
CA LYS A 145 7.54 3.83 -22.02
C LYS A 145 6.30 4.59 -22.52
N GLN A 146 5.10 4.16 -22.15
CA GLN A 146 3.86 4.86 -22.49
C GLN A 146 3.79 6.26 -21.89
N LYS A 147 4.35 6.46 -20.70
CA LYS A 147 4.40 7.77 -20.03
C LYS A 147 5.52 8.67 -20.49
N ASN A 148 6.35 8.25 -21.45
CA ASN A 148 7.56 8.98 -21.89
C ASN A 148 8.53 9.32 -20.75
N VAL A 149 8.58 8.52 -19.73
CA VAL A 149 9.44 8.74 -18.58
C VAL A 149 10.85 8.26 -18.88
N GLN A 150 11.81 9.18 -18.82
CA GLN A 150 13.23 8.83 -18.84
C GLN A 150 13.65 8.44 -17.42
N LEU A 151 13.77 7.14 -17.19
CA LEU A 151 14.34 6.66 -15.93
C LEU A 151 15.85 6.80 -15.94
N PRO A 152 16.46 7.13 -14.80
CA PRO A 152 17.89 6.94 -14.64
C PRO A 152 18.20 5.43 -14.80
N PRO A 153 19.41 5.09 -15.29
CA PRO A 153 19.85 3.71 -15.33
C PRO A 153 19.76 3.10 -13.91
N ASP A 154 18.86 2.17 -13.72
CA ASP A 154 18.73 1.39 -12.48
C ASP A 154 18.76 -0.08 -12.89
N PRO A 155 19.81 -0.84 -12.55
CA PRO A 155 19.92 -2.26 -12.88
C PRO A 155 18.75 -3.09 -12.36
N ALA A 156 18.12 -2.67 -11.25
CA ALA A 156 16.94 -3.33 -10.72
C ALA A 156 15.73 -3.15 -11.63
N LEU A 157 15.57 -1.98 -12.26
CA LEU A 157 14.51 -1.71 -13.23
C LEU A 157 14.75 -2.40 -14.58
N ASP A 158 16.02 -2.48 -15.02
CA ASP A 158 16.37 -3.15 -16.28
C ASP A 158 16.03 -4.66 -16.25
N MET A 159 16.05 -5.27 -15.06
CA MET A 159 15.72 -6.68 -14.86
C MET A 159 14.24 -6.91 -14.51
N TYR A 160 13.49 -5.85 -14.18
CA TYR A 160 12.14 -5.96 -13.72
C TYR A 160 11.14 -6.07 -14.87
N THR A 161 10.64 -7.28 -15.09
CA THR A 161 9.49 -7.54 -15.97
C THR A 161 8.36 -8.11 -15.13
N PRO A 162 7.46 -7.26 -14.62
CA PRO A 162 6.42 -7.72 -13.71
C PRO A 162 5.46 -8.69 -14.39
N LYS A 163 5.11 -9.74 -13.66
CA LYS A 163 4.02 -10.64 -14.02
C LYS A 163 2.78 -10.14 -13.32
N PHE A 164 1.79 -9.70 -14.08
CA PHE A 164 0.54 -9.20 -13.53
C PHE A 164 -0.55 -10.27 -13.51
N GLN A 165 -1.25 -10.32 -12.39
CA GLN A 165 -2.57 -10.94 -12.27
C GLN A 165 -3.55 -9.84 -11.89
N THR A 166 -4.42 -9.46 -12.82
CA THR A 166 -5.46 -8.46 -12.56
C THR A 166 -6.73 -9.11 -12.03
N LEU A 167 -7.33 -8.46 -11.05
CA LEU A 167 -8.57 -8.90 -10.41
C LEU A 167 -9.65 -7.82 -10.55
N THR A 168 -10.90 -8.21 -10.34
CA THR A 168 -12.06 -7.33 -10.20
C THR A 168 -12.99 -7.90 -9.14
N GLY A 169 -13.75 -7.03 -8.48
CA GLY A 169 -14.62 -7.43 -7.37
C GLY A 169 -13.86 -7.84 -6.11
N ASP A 170 -14.60 -8.25 -5.10
CA ASP A 170 -14.03 -8.83 -3.90
C ASP A 170 -13.49 -10.23 -4.18
N GLN A 171 -12.30 -10.54 -3.69
CA GLN A 171 -11.63 -11.81 -3.95
C GLN A 171 -11.04 -12.42 -2.68
N GLU A 172 -11.28 -13.71 -2.45
CA GLU A 172 -10.47 -14.50 -1.53
C GLU A 172 -9.30 -15.09 -2.30
N ILE A 173 -8.11 -14.49 -2.14
CA ILE A 173 -6.90 -14.88 -2.90
C ILE A 173 -6.16 -16.08 -2.31
N ALA A 174 -6.37 -16.31 -1.04
CA ALA A 174 -6.00 -17.52 -0.30
C ALA A 174 -7.00 -17.67 0.84
N LYS A 175 -7.12 -18.86 1.41
CA LYS A 175 -8.11 -19.10 2.47
C LYS A 175 -7.92 -18.16 3.66
N GLY A 176 -8.89 -17.27 3.88
CA GLY A 176 -8.87 -16.24 4.92
C GLY A 176 -8.03 -15.00 4.57
N VAL A 177 -7.57 -14.86 3.31
CA VAL A 177 -6.92 -13.64 2.79
C VAL A 177 -7.81 -13.04 1.72
N TRP A 178 -8.43 -11.93 2.05
CA TRP A 178 -9.44 -11.26 1.24
C TRP A 178 -8.95 -9.92 0.73
N LEU A 179 -9.26 -9.61 -0.51
CA LEU A 179 -9.17 -8.28 -1.10
C LEU A 179 -10.58 -7.74 -1.30
N PHE A 180 -10.85 -6.54 -0.78
CA PHE A 180 -12.13 -5.83 -0.93
C PHE A 180 -11.93 -4.59 -1.79
N GLU A 181 -12.76 -4.43 -2.82
CA GLU A 181 -12.77 -3.19 -3.60
C GLU A 181 -13.15 -2.01 -2.72
N THR A 182 -12.30 -1.00 -2.68
CA THR A 182 -12.51 0.25 -1.94
C THR A 182 -12.12 1.45 -2.79
N PRO A 183 -12.76 1.60 -3.99
CA PRO A 183 -12.42 2.64 -4.93
C PRO A 183 -12.75 4.04 -4.42
N GLY A 184 -12.14 5.05 -5.04
CA GLY A 184 -12.39 6.46 -4.78
C GLY A 184 -11.11 7.25 -4.57
N HIS A 185 -10.17 6.76 -3.75
CA HIS A 185 -8.80 7.26 -3.70
C HIS A 185 -8.18 7.09 -5.10
N THR A 186 -8.19 5.87 -5.61
CA THR A 186 -7.96 5.54 -7.02
C THR A 186 -9.10 4.71 -7.57
N ALA A 187 -9.14 4.46 -8.90
CA ALA A 187 -10.24 3.73 -9.55
C ALA A 187 -10.26 2.24 -9.17
N GLY A 188 -9.10 1.67 -8.90
CA GLY A 188 -8.91 0.23 -8.68
C GLY A 188 -8.37 -0.11 -7.31
N HIS A 189 -8.66 0.68 -6.28
CA HIS A 189 -8.13 0.52 -4.94
C HIS A 189 -8.65 -0.74 -4.24
N TYR A 190 -7.75 -1.49 -3.59
CA TYR A 190 -8.06 -2.61 -2.72
C TYR A 190 -7.66 -2.35 -1.27
N SER A 191 -8.51 -2.80 -0.34
CA SER A 191 -8.16 -3.05 1.06
C SER A 191 -8.02 -4.54 1.29
N MET A 192 -7.16 -4.96 2.22
CA MET A 192 -6.90 -6.39 2.49
C MET A 192 -7.36 -6.79 3.88
N MET A 193 -8.02 -7.95 4.01
CA MET A 193 -8.31 -8.56 5.31
C MET A 193 -7.62 -9.90 5.43
N VAL A 194 -7.05 -10.17 6.60
CA VAL A 194 -6.41 -11.45 6.93
C VAL A 194 -7.06 -12.04 8.19
N GLU A 195 -7.62 -13.24 8.05
CA GLU A 195 -8.17 -14.01 9.17
C GLU A 195 -7.02 -14.75 9.87
N LEU A 196 -6.97 -14.64 11.18
CA LEU A 196 -5.97 -15.27 12.04
C LEU A 196 -6.62 -16.20 13.05
N LYS A 197 -5.85 -17.17 13.55
CA LYS A 197 -6.36 -18.20 14.45
C LYS A 197 -6.55 -17.68 15.87
N ASN A 198 -5.63 -16.84 16.34
CA ASN A 198 -5.50 -16.48 17.75
C ASN A 198 -5.92 -15.03 18.04
N ARG A 199 -6.48 -14.34 17.06
CA ARG A 199 -6.95 -12.96 17.21
C ARG A 199 -8.05 -12.63 16.22
N ARG A 200 -8.66 -11.46 16.40
CA ARG A 200 -9.61 -10.87 15.44
C ARG A 200 -8.94 -10.69 14.07
N PRO A 201 -9.68 -10.81 12.96
CA PRO A 201 -9.15 -10.50 11.63
C PRO A 201 -8.53 -9.11 11.57
N MET A 202 -7.48 -8.96 10.79
CA MET A 202 -6.82 -7.68 10.52
C MET A 202 -7.33 -7.12 9.20
N LEU A 203 -7.92 -5.92 9.21
CA LEU A 203 -8.40 -5.24 8.00
C LEU A 203 -7.53 -4.01 7.73
N PHE A 204 -6.65 -4.13 6.74
CA PHE A 204 -5.77 -3.08 6.27
C PHE A 204 -6.52 -2.17 5.32
N THR A 205 -6.68 -0.92 5.71
CA THR A 205 -7.49 0.06 4.96
C THR A 205 -6.80 0.53 3.69
N ALA A 206 -5.47 0.47 3.64
CA ALA A 206 -4.67 1.23 2.70
C ALA A 206 -5.20 2.68 2.61
N ASP A 207 -5.21 3.30 1.44
CA ASP A 207 -5.55 4.72 1.31
C ASP A 207 -7.05 5.03 1.17
N ALA A 208 -7.88 4.00 1.27
CA ALA A 208 -9.31 4.24 1.47
C ALA A 208 -9.60 4.93 2.82
N CYS A 209 -8.67 4.82 3.80
CA CYS A 209 -8.74 5.57 5.06
C CYS A 209 -7.35 5.71 5.70
N TYR A 210 -6.81 6.92 5.75
CA TYR A 210 -5.46 7.22 6.23
C TYR A 210 -5.25 6.96 7.72
N SER A 211 -6.22 7.34 8.55
CA SER A 211 -6.05 7.29 10.00
C SER A 211 -7.36 7.00 10.73
N LYS A 212 -7.23 6.61 11.99
CA LYS A 212 -8.37 6.50 12.89
C LYS A 212 -9.17 7.80 12.97
N LYS A 213 -8.49 8.93 12.99
CA LYS A 213 -9.13 10.25 13.00
C LYS A 213 -9.94 10.50 11.71
N ASN A 214 -9.43 10.10 10.54
CA ASN A 214 -10.21 10.16 9.30
C ASN A 214 -11.49 9.32 9.42
N MET A 215 -11.39 8.10 9.94
CA MET A 215 -12.53 7.21 10.13
C MET A 215 -13.55 7.80 11.12
N ASP A 216 -13.10 8.29 12.27
CA ASP A 216 -13.98 8.86 13.31
C ASP A 216 -14.71 10.12 12.79
N MET A 217 -14.06 10.93 11.98
CA MET A 217 -14.62 12.16 11.39
C MET A 217 -15.37 11.91 10.08
N MET A 218 -15.30 10.72 9.51
CA MET A 218 -15.72 10.43 8.13
C MET A 218 -15.16 11.49 7.15
N CYS A 219 -13.87 11.74 7.24
CA CYS A 219 -13.15 12.73 6.45
C CYS A 219 -12.12 12.06 5.56
N ILE A 220 -12.30 12.19 4.25
CA ILE A 220 -11.37 11.64 3.25
C ILE A 220 -10.11 12.49 3.13
N SER A 221 -9.03 11.94 2.53
CA SER A 221 -7.89 12.75 2.10
C SER A 221 -8.23 13.59 0.87
N SER A 222 -7.41 14.59 0.54
CA SER A 222 -7.56 15.36 -0.70
C SER A 222 -7.05 14.61 -1.94
N PHE A 223 -6.28 13.55 -1.75
CA PHE A 223 -5.82 12.68 -2.82
C PHE A 223 -6.90 11.66 -3.15
N HIS A 224 -7.76 12.00 -4.09
CA HIS A 224 -8.87 11.13 -4.51
C HIS A 224 -9.26 11.42 -5.97
N LEU A 225 -9.64 10.38 -6.67
CA LEU A 225 -10.25 10.46 -8.00
C LEU A 225 -11.75 10.75 -7.88
N ASP A 226 -12.43 10.09 -6.92
CA ASP A 226 -13.86 10.21 -6.65
C ASP A 226 -14.11 10.40 -5.15
N PRO A 227 -14.46 11.63 -4.71
CA PRO A 227 -14.69 11.91 -3.29
C PRO A 227 -15.90 11.16 -2.72
N VAL A 228 -16.93 10.93 -3.52
CA VAL A 228 -18.14 10.19 -3.08
C VAL A 228 -17.81 8.71 -2.96
N GLY A 229 -17.07 8.16 -3.94
CA GLY A 229 -16.54 6.80 -3.89
C GLY A 229 -15.65 6.57 -2.66
N SER A 230 -14.71 7.49 -2.38
CA SER A 230 -13.85 7.42 -1.19
C SER A 230 -14.65 7.37 0.11
N LEU A 231 -15.66 8.24 0.25
CA LEU A 231 -16.54 8.22 1.43
C LEU A 231 -17.34 6.92 1.54
N ASN A 232 -17.82 6.38 0.43
CA ASN A 232 -18.52 5.09 0.41
C ASN A 232 -17.59 3.93 0.77
N SER A 233 -16.33 3.97 0.33
CA SER A 233 -15.31 3.00 0.69
C SER A 233 -14.98 3.03 2.19
N MET A 234 -14.89 4.21 2.82
CA MET A 234 -14.75 4.32 4.27
C MET A 234 -15.95 3.70 5.01
N LYS A 235 -17.20 3.99 4.57
CA LYS A 235 -18.41 3.37 5.14
C LYS A 235 -18.39 1.86 4.99
N ARG A 236 -17.95 1.38 3.82
CA ARG A 236 -17.79 -0.04 3.54
C ARG A 236 -16.78 -0.71 4.47
N LEU A 237 -15.61 -0.10 4.67
CA LEU A 237 -14.59 -0.59 5.60
C LEU A 237 -15.13 -0.71 7.02
N LYS A 238 -15.89 0.28 7.49
CA LYS A 238 -16.54 0.22 8.80
C LYS A 238 -17.52 -0.94 8.88
N ALA A 239 -18.37 -1.12 7.87
CA ALA A 239 -19.32 -2.22 7.83
C ALA A 239 -18.64 -3.59 7.74
N LEU A 240 -17.54 -3.72 7.00
CA LEU A 240 -16.74 -4.94 6.94
C LEU A 240 -16.09 -5.25 8.29
N ALA A 241 -15.52 -4.25 8.96
CA ALA A 241 -14.95 -4.41 10.30
C ALA A 241 -15.99 -4.89 11.31
N GLU A 242 -17.19 -4.31 11.30
CA GLU A 242 -18.32 -4.74 12.15
C GLU A 242 -18.78 -6.17 11.81
N LYS A 243 -18.97 -6.47 10.51
CA LYS A 243 -19.46 -7.77 10.03
C LYS A 243 -18.54 -8.93 10.39
N HIS A 244 -17.22 -8.71 10.27
CA HIS A 244 -16.21 -9.74 10.48
C HIS A 244 -15.55 -9.67 11.85
N ASP A 245 -16.00 -8.76 12.73
CA ASP A 245 -15.32 -8.42 13.99
C ASP A 245 -13.81 -8.14 13.77
N ALA A 246 -13.48 -7.43 12.69
CA ALA A 246 -12.11 -7.17 12.30
C ALA A 246 -11.56 -5.88 12.95
N GLU A 247 -10.26 -5.89 13.24
CA GLU A 247 -9.53 -4.70 13.66
C GLU A 247 -9.00 -3.93 12.46
N LEU A 248 -9.25 -2.61 12.43
CA LEU A 248 -8.77 -1.73 11.36
C LEU A 248 -7.30 -1.34 11.56
N PHE A 249 -6.50 -1.50 10.49
CA PHE A 249 -5.10 -1.07 10.41
C PHE A 249 -5.00 0.03 9.35
N TYR A 250 -4.67 1.25 9.79
CA TYR A 250 -4.65 2.44 8.95
C TYR A 250 -3.29 2.62 8.28
N SER A 251 -3.28 3.11 7.03
CA SER A 251 -2.05 3.24 6.24
C SER A 251 -1.10 4.31 6.77
N HIS A 252 -1.63 5.48 7.13
CA HIS A 252 -0.85 6.69 7.37
C HIS A 252 -1.10 7.30 8.76
N ASP A 253 -1.45 6.47 9.72
CA ASP A 253 -1.69 6.88 11.11
C ASP A 253 -0.46 6.63 11.99
N LEU A 254 0.34 7.66 12.18
CA LEU A 254 1.56 7.56 12.99
C LEU A 254 1.26 7.17 14.45
N GLU A 255 0.13 7.62 15.02
CA GLU A 255 -0.22 7.29 16.41
C GLU A 255 -0.65 5.83 16.54
N SER A 256 -1.48 5.34 15.62
CA SER A 256 -1.84 3.92 15.58
C SER A 256 -0.61 3.05 15.30
N PHE A 257 0.26 3.47 14.37
CA PHE A 257 1.44 2.72 13.97
C PHE A 257 2.44 2.47 15.12
N LYS A 258 2.59 3.43 16.05
CA LYS A 258 3.41 3.25 17.27
C LYS A 258 2.94 2.09 18.15
N GLY A 259 1.66 1.73 18.07
CA GLY A 259 1.08 0.59 18.79
C GLY A 259 1.13 -0.74 18.03
N TYR A 260 1.55 -0.74 16.77
CA TYR A 260 1.62 -1.97 15.97
C TYR A 260 2.88 -2.78 16.31
N GLN A 261 2.76 -4.10 16.26
CA GLN A 261 3.93 -4.97 16.30
C GLN A 261 4.59 -4.96 14.92
N THR A 262 5.84 -4.55 14.85
CA THR A 262 6.59 -4.41 13.60
C THR A 262 7.86 -5.28 13.59
N GLY A 263 8.48 -5.42 12.42
CA GLY A 263 9.71 -6.17 12.22
C GLY A 263 9.52 -7.68 12.45
N ALA A 264 10.39 -8.29 13.25
CA ALA A 264 10.39 -9.73 13.49
C ALA A 264 9.19 -10.24 14.34
N ASN A 265 8.46 -9.35 14.99
CA ASN A 265 7.25 -9.71 15.71
C ASN A 265 6.09 -9.89 14.71
N TYR A 266 5.31 -10.96 14.87
CA TYR A 266 4.19 -11.26 13.98
C TYR A 266 2.89 -11.45 14.75
N TYR A 267 1.79 -11.27 14.03
CA TYR A 267 0.44 -11.61 14.47
C TYR A 267 0.07 -13.00 13.94
N SER A 268 -0.68 -13.82 14.73
CA SER A 268 -1.11 -15.17 14.35
C SER A 268 -2.50 -15.54 14.85
#